data_9ab9e8a1ab8aa509e270cbe4c1d4e1b2
#
_entry.id   9ab9e8a1ab8aa509e270cbe4c1d4e1b2
#
_cell.length_a   1.000
_cell.length_b   1.000
_cell.length_c   1.000
_cell.angle_alpha   90.00
_cell.angle_beta   90.00
_cell.angle_gamma   90.00
#
_symmetry.space_group_name_H-M   'P 1'
#
loop_
_entity.id
_entity.type
_entity.pdbx_description
1 polymer ?
#
loop_
_entity_poly.entity_id
_entity_poly.type
_entity_poly.pdbx_seq_one_letter_code
_entity_poly.pdbx_strand_id
1 'polypeptide(L)'
;MKQRPFLERVEAHIRAYDLIAPRGDVTCLVSGGADSTCLWHALGALGYRVSALHVHHGLRGAEADEDARHCRGLMRAEVVEVPPAETEAALRDLRYGVAADRLRATGHTATDQVETILYRLVSSGNARGIKPKREDGVVRPLLAVWHEETEAYCREHGLAFRADSSNPSTTRGLIRYEILPLLRRVHPGADENLLALAQERPRLPRGLERSLVELLSSRDGTKEADLGGGVRAVREYETLRLEGEARWGPWRLSGELDGLEVRTRRPGDRLAGRRKKVQDLLVDAKIPRMLRDEWPIVVRGDEVVAVPGVAVAPGYEDAVSWRKEES
;
A
#
# COMPACT_ATOMS: atom_id res chain seq x y z
N MET A 1 11.73 5.93 -16.20
CA MET A 1 10.31 5.53 -16.40
C MET A 1 9.46 6.79 -16.35
N LYS A 2 8.59 7.04 -17.35
CA LYS A 2 7.58 8.09 -17.23
C LYS A 2 6.63 7.70 -16.08
N GLN A 3 6.47 8.57 -15.08
CA GLN A 3 5.45 8.37 -14.05
C GLN A 3 4.08 8.20 -14.73
N ARG A 4 3.28 7.25 -14.23
CA ARG A 4 1.89 7.11 -14.71
C ARG A 4 1.14 8.42 -14.45
N PRO A 5 0.20 8.82 -15.33
CA PRO A 5 -0.64 9.98 -15.11
C PRO A 5 -1.29 9.97 -13.72
N PHE A 6 -1.54 11.15 -13.17
CA PHE A 6 -2.09 11.32 -11.82
C PHE A 6 -3.33 10.45 -11.56
N LEU A 7 -4.35 10.56 -12.43
CA LEU A 7 -5.60 9.79 -12.28
C LEU A 7 -5.40 8.28 -12.36
N GLU A 8 -4.48 7.79 -13.21
CA GLU A 8 -4.18 6.36 -13.30
C GLU A 8 -3.57 5.81 -12.00
N ARG A 9 -2.76 6.60 -11.30
CA ARG A 9 -2.20 6.21 -9.99
C ARG A 9 -3.25 6.16 -8.91
N VAL A 10 -4.17 7.14 -8.89
CA VAL A 10 -5.32 7.16 -7.97
C VAL A 10 -6.21 5.94 -8.21
N GLU A 11 -6.56 5.67 -9.47
CA GLU A 11 -7.41 4.53 -9.83
C GLU A 11 -6.73 3.19 -9.50
N ALA A 12 -5.44 3.04 -9.79
CA ALA A 12 -4.68 1.85 -9.45
C ALA A 12 -4.65 1.61 -7.93
N HIS A 13 -4.53 2.67 -7.12
CA HIS A 13 -4.59 2.57 -5.67
C HIS A 13 -5.98 2.17 -5.18
N ILE A 14 -7.04 2.75 -5.73
CA ILE A 14 -8.43 2.38 -5.40
C ILE A 14 -8.66 0.88 -5.67
N ARG A 15 -8.22 0.38 -6.82
CA ARG A 15 -8.37 -1.03 -7.20
C ARG A 15 -7.52 -1.96 -6.33
N ALA A 16 -6.26 -1.58 -6.05
CA ALA A 16 -5.33 -2.41 -5.29
C ALA A 16 -5.80 -2.70 -3.85
N TYR A 17 -6.59 -1.76 -3.27
CA TYR A 17 -7.09 -1.88 -1.89
C TYR A 17 -8.61 -2.04 -1.81
N ASP A 18 -9.29 -2.24 -2.93
CA ASP A 18 -10.77 -2.35 -3.00
C ASP A 18 -11.46 -1.26 -2.19
N LEU A 19 -11.11 0.01 -2.48
CA LEU A 19 -11.56 1.15 -1.70
C LEU A 19 -12.99 1.55 -2.05
N ILE A 20 -13.32 1.59 -3.34
CA ILE A 20 -14.62 2.02 -3.88
C ILE A 20 -15.02 1.06 -4.98
N ALA A 21 -16.23 0.53 -4.94
CA ALA A 21 -16.76 -0.33 -6.00
C ALA A 21 -16.79 0.43 -7.34
N PRO A 22 -16.58 -0.21 -8.49
CA PRO A 22 -16.63 0.46 -9.80
C PRO A 22 -17.92 1.26 -9.98
N ARG A 23 -17.80 2.54 -10.30
CA ARG A 23 -18.92 3.49 -10.42
C ARG A 23 -19.77 3.61 -9.14
N GLY A 24 -19.23 3.24 -7.99
CA GLY A 24 -19.91 3.28 -6.70
C GLY A 24 -20.15 4.69 -6.19
N ASP A 25 -20.98 4.78 -5.16
CA ASP A 25 -21.25 6.02 -4.44
C ASP A 25 -20.16 6.27 -3.40
N VAL A 26 -19.72 7.51 -3.28
CA VAL A 26 -18.74 7.93 -2.29
C VAL A 26 -18.99 9.36 -1.84
N THR A 27 -18.95 9.61 -0.53
CA THR A 27 -19.04 10.94 0.06
C THR A 27 -17.66 11.45 0.42
N CYS A 28 -17.19 12.49 -0.26
CA CYS A 28 -15.92 13.13 0.07
C CYS A 28 -16.09 14.05 1.28
N LEU A 29 -15.31 13.81 2.33
CA LEU A 29 -15.20 14.71 3.46
C LEU A 29 -14.26 15.85 3.07
N VAL A 30 -14.81 17.04 2.82
CA VAL A 30 -14.08 18.17 2.24
C VAL A 30 -13.82 19.27 3.27
N SER A 31 -12.59 19.79 3.28
CA SER A 31 -12.16 20.92 4.11
C SER A 31 -12.03 22.23 3.33
N GLY A 32 -12.08 22.17 1.99
CA GLY A 32 -11.80 23.31 1.11
C GLY A 32 -10.33 23.45 0.71
N GLY A 33 -9.41 22.73 1.34
CA GLY A 33 -8.00 22.69 0.96
C GLY A 33 -7.75 21.88 -0.31
N ALA A 34 -6.53 22.00 -0.88
CA ALA A 34 -6.15 21.40 -2.15
C ALA A 34 -6.41 19.89 -2.22
N ASP A 35 -6.01 19.13 -1.20
CA ASP A 35 -6.14 17.66 -1.19
C ASP A 35 -7.61 17.21 -1.24
N SER A 36 -8.47 17.85 -0.46
CA SER A 36 -9.91 17.51 -0.43
C SER A 36 -10.64 17.94 -1.69
N THR A 37 -10.26 19.08 -2.27
CA THR A 37 -10.80 19.59 -3.55
C THR A 37 -10.36 18.68 -4.71
N CYS A 38 -9.08 18.31 -4.73
CA CYS A 38 -8.54 17.36 -5.69
C CYS A 38 -9.24 16.00 -5.59
N LEU A 39 -9.41 15.46 -4.37
CA LEU A 39 -10.10 14.20 -4.13
C LEU A 39 -11.49 14.18 -4.76
N TRP A 40 -12.30 15.20 -4.44
CA TRP A 40 -13.66 15.32 -4.95
C TRP A 40 -13.71 15.35 -6.48
N HIS A 41 -12.87 16.18 -7.10
CA HIS A 41 -12.83 16.31 -8.56
C HIS A 41 -12.26 15.05 -9.24
N ALA A 42 -11.17 14.51 -8.75
CA ALA A 42 -10.52 13.33 -9.33
C ALA A 42 -11.43 12.10 -9.31
N LEU A 43 -12.16 11.86 -8.21
CA LEU A 43 -13.12 10.75 -8.16
C LEU A 43 -14.27 10.94 -9.15
N GLY A 44 -14.77 12.16 -9.32
CA GLY A 44 -15.77 12.49 -10.35
C GLY A 44 -15.23 12.23 -11.76
N ALA A 45 -14.00 12.67 -12.06
CA ALA A 45 -13.33 12.45 -13.34
C ALA A 45 -13.09 10.95 -13.64
N LEU A 46 -12.90 10.12 -12.61
CA LEU A 46 -12.80 8.67 -12.71
C LEU A 46 -14.16 7.95 -12.85
N GLY A 47 -15.28 8.71 -12.85
CA GLY A 47 -16.63 8.18 -13.08
C GLY A 47 -17.31 7.60 -11.85
N TYR A 48 -16.84 7.91 -10.62
CA TYR A 48 -17.55 7.59 -9.40
C TYR A 48 -18.71 8.56 -9.15
N ARG A 49 -19.76 8.13 -8.44
CA ARG A 49 -20.87 9.00 -8.01
C ARG A 49 -20.47 9.70 -6.72
N VAL A 50 -20.02 10.93 -6.86
CA VAL A 50 -19.41 11.70 -5.77
C VAL A 50 -20.40 12.67 -5.16
N SER A 51 -20.56 12.64 -3.84
CA SER A 51 -21.12 13.70 -3.02
C SER A 51 -20.04 14.35 -2.16
N ALA A 52 -20.27 15.58 -1.71
CA ALA A 52 -19.34 16.29 -0.83
C ALA A 52 -20.03 16.62 0.50
N LEU A 53 -19.30 16.47 1.60
CA LEU A 53 -19.75 16.80 2.96
C LEU A 53 -18.64 17.57 3.68
N HIS A 54 -18.98 18.76 4.18
CA HIS A 54 -18.11 19.57 5.02
C HIS A 54 -18.56 19.52 6.47
N VAL A 55 -17.63 19.21 7.38
CA VAL A 55 -17.90 19.20 8.82
C VAL A 55 -17.43 20.51 9.42
N HIS A 56 -18.37 21.29 9.91
CA HIS A 56 -18.13 22.59 10.53
C HIS A 56 -17.99 22.45 12.03
N HIS A 57 -16.78 22.65 12.54
CA HIS A 57 -16.46 22.46 13.96
C HIS A 57 -16.65 23.73 14.81
N GLY A 58 -16.93 24.89 14.20
CA GLY A 58 -17.13 26.17 14.91
C GLY A 58 -15.88 26.78 15.58
N LEU A 59 -14.71 26.14 15.48
CA LEU A 59 -13.53 26.49 16.29
C LEU A 59 -12.76 27.72 15.79
N ARG A 60 -12.89 28.10 14.51
CA ARG A 60 -12.14 29.19 13.89
C ARG A 60 -13.00 30.41 13.51
N GLY A 61 -14.22 30.50 14.04
CA GLY A 61 -15.13 31.61 13.76
C GLY A 61 -15.30 31.88 12.28
N ALA A 62 -15.10 33.14 11.84
CA ALA A 62 -15.32 33.57 10.46
C ALA A 62 -14.53 32.76 9.40
N GLU A 63 -13.35 32.25 9.71
CA GLU A 63 -12.55 31.40 8.80
C GLU A 63 -13.25 30.08 8.53
N ALA A 64 -13.81 29.42 9.56
CA ALA A 64 -14.57 28.18 9.38
C ALA A 64 -15.86 28.41 8.55
N ASP A 65 -16.52 29.57 8.74
CA ASP A 65 -17.68 29.96 7.94
C ASP A 65 -17.30 30.17 6.45
N GLU A 66 -16.11 30.71 6.19
CA GLU A 66 -15.59 30.87 4.83
C GLU A 66 -15.27 29.53 4.19
N ASP A 67 -14.66 28.60 4.95
CA ASP A 67 -14.39 27.24 4.46
C ASP A 67 -15.70 26.52 4.10
N ALA A 68 -16.71 26.63 4.94
CA ALA A 68 -18.04 26.06 4.68
C ALA A 68 -18.70 26.69 3.43
N ARG A 69 -18.61 28.03 3.29
CA ARG A 69 -19.13 28.76 2.10
C ARG A 69 -18.40 28.32 0.83
N HIS A 70 -17.07 28.20 0.89
CA HIS A 70 -16.25 27.74 -0.23
C HIS A 70 -16.64 26.31 -0.66
N CYS A 71 -16.71 25.37 0.29
CA CYS A 71 -17.11 23.98 0.01
C CYS A 71 -18.53 23.90 -0.56
N ARG A 72 -19.46 24.69 -0.03
CA ARG A 72 -20.84 24.74 -0.55
C ARG A 72 -20.88 25.32 -1.96
N GLY A 73 -20.14 26.39 -2.24
CA GLY A 73 -20.11 27.05 -3.54
C GLY A 73 -19.45 26.23 -4.64
N LEU A 74 -18.29 25.65 -4.37
CA LEU A 74 -17.50 24.91 -5.36
C LEU A 74 -18.00 23.46 -5.56
N MET A 75 -18.28 22.76 -4.48
CA MET A 75 -18.52 21.30 -4.48
C MET A 75 -19.98 20.94 -4.18
N ARG A 76 -20.85 21.93 -3.96
CA ARG A 76 -22.23 21.74 -3.48
C ARG A 76 -22.29 20.88 -2.21
N ALA A 77 -21.28 21.06 -1.33
CA ALA A 77 -21.13 20.24 -0.15
C ALA A 77 -22.32 20.41 0.81
N GLU A 78 -22.81 19.30 1.33
CA GLU A 78 -23.62 19.28 2.53
C GLU A 78 -22.76 19.81 3.70
N VAL A 79 -23.27 20.75 4.48
CA VAL A 79 -22.54 21.28 5.64
C VAL A 79 -23.22 20.80 6.92
N VAL A 80 -22.46 20.06 7.72
CA VAL A 80 -22.94 19.52 8.99
C VAL A 80 -22.18 20.18 10.14
N GLU A 81 -22.92 20.82 11.03
CA GLU A 81 -22.36 21.39 12.26
C GLU A 81 -22.17 20.28 13.30
N VAL A 82 -21.01 20.25 13.93
CA VAL A 82 -20.71 19.33 15.04
C VAL A 82 -20.28 20.13 16.25
N PRO A 83 -20.53 19.62 17.48
CA PRO A 83 -20.09 20.29 18.68
C PRO A 83 -18.57 20.44 18.71
N PRO A 84 -18.05 21.53 19.31
CA PRO A 84 -16.61 21.70 19.49
C PRO A 84 -16.06 20.58 20.39
N ALA A 85 -14.82 20.15 20.12
CA ALA A 85 -14.12 19.19 20.94
C ALA A 85 -12.72 19.69 21.29
N GLU A 86 -12.24 19.31 22.46
CA GLU A 86 -10.98 19.84 23.02
C GLU A 86 -9.72 19.20 22.41
N THR A 87 -9.85 18.02 21.80
CA THR A 87 -8.70 17.30 21.26
C THR A 87 -8.84 17.01 19.77
N GLU A 88 -7.71 16.98 19.04
CA GLU A 88 -7.67 16.61 17.63
C GLU A 88 -8.25 15.20 17.37
N ALA A 89 -8.05 14.28 18.33
CA ALA A 89 -8.60 12.93 18.25
C ALA A 89 -10.14 12.95 18.30
N ALA A 90 -10.72 13.69 19.24
CA ALA A 90 -12.17 13.83 19.37
C ALA A 90 -12.80 14.52 18.14
N LEU A 91 -12.15 15.57 17.60
CA LEU A 91 -12.58 16.23 16.37
C LEU A 91 -12.54 15.29 15.17
N ARG A 92 -11.54 14.41 15.12
CA ARG A 92 -11.42 13.38 14.09
C ARG A 92 -12.54 12.34 14.20
N ASP A 93 -12.84 11.89 15.41
CA ASP A 93 -13.90 10.90 15.66
C ASP A 93 -15.28 11.49 15.32
N LEU A 94 -15.55 12.74 15.70
CA LEU A 94 -16.75 13.46 15.28
C LEU A 94 -16.85 13.53 13.75
N ARG A 95 -15.77 13.93 13.06
CA ARG A 95 -15.75 14.01 11.60
C ARG A 95 -16.02 12.66 10.95
N TYR A 96 -15.48 11.58 11.49
CA TYR A 96 -15.69 10.23 10.96
C TYR A 96 -17.03 9.63 11.39
N GLY A 97 -17.65 10.13 12.44
CA GLY A 97 -18.99 9.74 12.85
C GLY A 97 -20.11 10.29 11.96
N VAL A 98 -19.85 11.43 11.28
CA VAL A 98 -20.82 12.02 10.36
C VAL A 98 -20.99 11.13 9.14
N ALA A 99 -22.24 10.89 8.72
CA ALA A 99 -22.61 10.06 7.57
C ALA A 99 -21.99 8.63 7.64
N ALA A 100 -22.01 8.00 8.83
CA ALA A 100 -21.45 6.67 9.04
C ALA A 100 -22.16 5.55 8.24
N ASP A 101 -23.34 5.84 7.73
CA ASP A 101 -24.14 5.01 6.82
C ASP A 101 -23.63 5.02 5.36
N ARG A 102 -22.68 5.91 5.02
CA ARG A 102 -22.13 6.09 3.69
C ARG A 102 -20.66 5.69 3.61
N LEU A 103 -20.18 5.31 2.42
CA LEU A 103 -18.74 5.21 2.15
C LEU A 103 -18.15 6.62 2.09
N ARG A 104 -17.17 6.91 2.95
CA ARG A 104 -16.57 8.25 3.09
C ARG A 104 -15.13 8.26 2.64
N ALA A 105 -14.77 9.21 1.79
CA ALA A 105 -13.41 9.41 1.32
C ALA A 105 -12.77 10.64 1.96
N THR A 106 -11.49 10.55 2.30
CA THR A 106 -10.70 11.67 2.86
C THR A 106 -9.47 11.94 2.01
N GLY A 107 -9.06 13.21 1.94
CA GLY A 107 -7.94 13.71 1.12
C GLY A 107 -6.55 13.45 1.72
N HIS A 108 -6.33 12.35 2.46
CA HIS A 108 -4.99 12.03 2.92
C HIS A 108 -4.09 11.59 1.77
N THR A 109 -2.87 12.13 1.73
CA THR A 109 -1.87 11.95 0.67
C THR A 109 -0.67 11.12 1.14
N ALA A 110 0.28 10.86 0.23
CA ALA A 110 1.57 10.27 0.57
C ALA A 110 2.37 11.15 1.55
N THR A 111 2.21 12.47 1.48
CA THR A 111 2.83 13.41 2.43
C THR A 111 2.32 13.16 3.85
N ASP A 112 1.01 12.98 4.06
CA ASP A 112 0.45 12.62 5.37
C ASP A 112 0.93 11.26 5.87
N GLN A 113 1.16 10.32 4.93
CA GLN A 113 1.76 9.02 5.26
C GLN A 113 3.13 9.19 5.87
N VAL A 114 4.01 9.95 5.21
CA VAL A 114 5.39 10.19 5.66
C VAL A 114 5.40 10.89 7.03
N GLU A 115 4.57 11.93 7.22
CA GLU A 115 4.41 12.60 8.50
C GLU A 115 4.00 11.64 9.61
N THR A 116 3.01 10.80 9.34
CA THR A 116 2.48 9.82 10.29
C THR A 116 3.51 8.74 10.63
N ILE A 117 4.26 8.26 9.63
CA ILE A 117 5.33 7.27 9.81
C ILE A 117 6.42 7.85 10.69
N LEU A 118 6.89 9.06 10.38
CA LEU A 118 7.95 9.72 11.13
C LEU A 118 7.52 9.99 12.57
N TYR A 119 6.31 10.54 12.78
CA TYR A 119 5.76 10.74 14.10
C TYR A 119 5.70 9.46 14.93
N ARG A 120 5.17 8.37 14.35
CA ARG A 120 5.06 7.07 15.03
C ARG A 120 6.41 6.43 15.29
N LEU A 121 7.34 6.57 14.36
CA LEU A 121 8.71 6.05 14.53
C LEU A 121 9.39 6.69 15.74
N VAL A 122 9.27 8.01 15.88
CA VAL A 122 9.87 8.77 16.98
C VAL A 122 9.11 8.55 18.31
N SER A 123 7.78 8.50 18.28
CA SER A 123 6.96 8.42 19.50
C SER A 123 6.81 7.01 20.07
N SER A 124 6.90 5.97 19.24
CA SER A 124 6.61 4.59 19.66
C SER A 124 7.46 3.51 18.98
N GLY A 125 8.48 3.88 18.19
CA GLY A 125 9.31 2.94 17.44
C GLY A 125 8.55 2.21 16.30
N ASN A 126 7.34 2.66 15.96
CA ASN A 126 6.48 1.99 14.99
C ASN A 126 6.44 2.77 13.67
N ALA A 127 6.83 2.15 12.58
CA ALA A 127 6.84 2.76 11.24
C ALA A 127 5.53 2.56 10.44
N ARG A 128 4.43 2.11 11.05
CA ARG A 128 3.17 1.90 10.33
C ARG A 128 2.57 3.23 9.87
N GLY A 129 2.14 3.27 8.61
CA GLY A 129 1.46 4.40 8.02
C GLY A 129 -0.04 4.46 8.31
N ILE A 130 -0.74 5.28 7.53
CA ILE A 130 -2.20 5.41 7.55
C ILE A 130 -2.80 4.26 6.75
N LYS A 131 -3.81 3.55 7.28
CA LYS A 131 -4.51 2.48 6.56
C LYS A 131 -5.29 3.06 5.37
N PRO A 132 -5.21 2.46 4.16
CA PRO A 132 -6.00 2.91 3.01
C PRO A 132 -7.51 2.82 3.24
N LYS A 133 -7.96 1.82 3.96
CA LYS A 133 -9.37 1.57 4.33
C LYS A 133 -9.50 1.33 5.82
N ARG A 134 -10.50 1.94 6.44
CA ARG A 134 -10.88 1.71 7.84
C ARG A 134 -12.13 0.82 7.91
N GLU A 135 -12.31 0.17 9.02
CA GLU A 135 -13.46 -0.73 9.28
C GLU A 135 -14.79 0.02 9.35
N ASP A 136 -14.75 1.31 9.70
CA ASP A 136 -15.92 2.20 9.78
C ASP A 136 -16.32 2.82 8.42
N GLY A 137 -15.79 2.34 7.30
CA GLY A 137 -16.16 2.79 5.96
C GLY A 137 -15.47 4.09 5.50
N VAL A 138 -14.37 4.51 6.13
CA VAL A 138 -13.52 5.61 5.62
C VAL A 138 -12.42 5.08 4.74
N VAL A 139 -12.28 5.63 3.52
CA VAL A 139 -11.28 5.29 2.53
C VAL A 139 -10.38 6.47 2.18
N ARG A 140 -9.18 6.19 1.65
CA ARG A 140 -8.15 7.21 1.36
C ARG A 140 -7.54 7.01 -0.01
N PRO A 141 -8.23 7.47 -1.07
CA PRO A 141 -7.83 7.24 -2.45
C PRO A 141 -6.51 7.92 -2.84
N LEU A 142 -6.14 9.03 -2.18
CA LEU A 142 -4.97 9.83 -2.53
C LEU A 142 -3.66 9.42 -1.83
N LEU A 143 -3.63 8.32 -1.06
CA LEU A 143 -2.40 7.89 -0.39
C LEU A 143 -1.25 7.50 -1.34
N ALA A 144 -1.51 7.37 -2.64
CA ALA A 144 -0.51 7.07 -3.67
C ALA A 144 0.05 8.32 -4.37
N VAL A 145 -0.41 9.52 -4.01
CA VAL A 145 0.00 10.78 -4.62
C VAL A 145 0.45 11.79 -3.57
N TRP A 146 1.34 12.71 -3.95
CA TRP A 146 1.91 13.71 -3.06
C TRP A 146 1.02 14.95 -2.97
N HIS A 147 1.12 15.70 -1.88
CA HIS A 147 0.41 16.96 -1.69
C HIS A 147 0.69 17.97 -2.81
N GLU A 148 1.92 18.10 -3.24
CA GLU A 148 2.33 19.00 -4.32
C GLU A 148 1.65 18.63 -5.65
N GLU A 149 1.36 17.36 -5.86
CA GLU A 149 0.65 16.87 -7.05
C GLU A 149 -0.85 17.18 -6.99
N THR A 150 -1.46 17.16 -5.79
CA THR A 150 -2.87 17.54 -5.63
C THR A 150 -3.05 19.03 -5.87
N GLU A 151 -2.13 19.87 -5.41
CA GLU A 151 -2.14 21.30 -5.73
C GLU A 151 -1.94 21.56 -7.23
N ALA A 152 -0.97 20.88 -7.86
CA ALA A 152 -0.74 21.00 -9.29
C ALA A 152 -1.97 20.59 -10.09
N TYR A 153 -2.60 19.48 -9.71
CA TYR A 153 -3.87 19.02 -10.30
C TYR A 153 -4.98 20.07 -10.18
N CYS A 154 -5.18 20.66 -9.00
CA CYS A 154 -6.18 21.70 -8.82
C CYS A 154 -5.90 22.92 -9.70
N ARG A 155 -4.65 23.37 -9.79
CA ARG A 155 -4.27 24.51 -10.66
C ARG A 155 -4.51 24.20 -12.14
N GLU A 156 -4.15 23.01 -12.60
CA GLU A 156 -4.34 22.57 -13.98
C GLU A 156 -5.83 22.56 -14.38
N HIS A 157 -6.71 22.20 -13.43
CA HIS A 157 -8.16 22.14 -13.69
C HIS A 157 -8.92 23.41 -13.28
N GLY A 158 -8.23 24.49 -12.93
CA GLY A 158 -8.86 25.76 -12.53
C GLY A 158 -9.71 25.66 -11.27
N LEU A 159 -9.41 24.72 -10.37
CA LEU A 159 -10.14 24.50 -9.12
C LEU A 159 -9.60 25.44 -8.04
N ALA A 160 -10.43 26.31 -7.52
CA ALA A 160 -10.08 27.14 -6.39
C ALA A 160 -9.99 26.29 -5.12
N PHE A 161 -8.96 26.50 -4.32
CA PHE A 161 -8.80 25.88 -3.00
C PHE A 161 -8.25 26.90 -2.01
N ARG A 162 -8.53 26.68 -0.74
CA ARG A 162 -8.05 27.53 0.35
C ARG A 162 -6.66 27.08 0.80
N ALA A 163 -5.82 28.03 1.14
CA ALA A 163 -4.52 27.74 1.71
C ALA A 163 -4.70 27.00 3.05
N ASP A 164 -3.88 25.98 3.27
CA ASP A 164 -3.86 25.27 4.55
C ASP A 164 -3.28 26.20 5.63
N SER A 165 -4.12 26.64 6.55
CA SER A 165 -3.72 27.42 7.72
C SER A 165 -3.16 26.55 8.84
N SER A 166 -2.62 25.34 8.53
CA SER A 166 -2.07 24.45 9.52
C SER A 166 -0.99 25.16 10.34
N ASN A 167 -1.24 25.22 11.65
CA ASN A 167 -0.39 25.93 12.59
C ASN A 167 1.01 25.28 12.65
N PRO A 168 2.09 26.00 12.29
CA PRO A 168 3.46 25.50 12.37
C PRO A 168 3.85 25.00 13.77
N SER A 169 3.21 25.49 14.82
CA SER A 169 3.49 25.10 16.22
C SER A 169 2.94 23.73 16.60
N THR A 170 2.16 23.07 15.74
CA THR A 170 1.72 21.70 15.97
C THR A 170 2.83 20.69 15.69
N THR A 171 2.78 19.51 16.32
CA THR A 171 3.74 18.43 16.05
C THR A 171 3.80 18.07 14.53
N ARG A 172 2.68 18.12 13.84
CA ARG A 172 2.62 17.92 12.38
C ARG A 172 3.28 19.06 11.62
N GLY A 173 3.03 20.31 12.05
CA GLY A 173 3.69 21.47 11.47
C GLY A 173 5.20 21.40 11.64
N LEU A 174 5.71 21.05 12.83
CA LEU A 174 7.13 20.82 13.07
C LEU A 174 7.72 19.78 12.11
N ILE A 175 7.04 18.64 11.94
CA ILE A 175 7.49 17.58 11.03
C ILE A 175 7.53 18.10 9.59
N ARG A 176 6.45 18.74 9.12
CA ARG A 176 6.28 19.19 7.72
C ARG A 176 7.25 20.31 7.35
N TYR A 177 7.38 21.32 8.21
CA TYR A 177 8.08 22.54 7.86
C TYR A 177 9.54 22.59 8.32
N GLU A 178 9.94 21.76 9.27
CA GLU A 178 11.31 21.75 9.78
C GLU A 178 12.01 20.40 9.57
N ILE A 179 11.44 19.28 10.04
CA ILE A 179 12.16 18.01 10.05
C ILE A 179 12.26 17.39 8.66
N LEU A 180 11.18 17.30 7.89
CA LEU A 180 11.23 16.74 6.53
C LEU A 180 12.15 17.51 5.59
N PRO A 181 12.18 18.86 5.57
CA PRO A 181 13.17 19.60 4.80
C PRO A 181 14.60 19.27 5.18
N LEU A 182 14.90 19.06 6.47
CA LEU A 182 16.25 18.65 6.90
C LEU A 182 16.60 17.24 6.42
N LEU A 183 15.66 16.30 6.50
CA LEU A 183 15.87 14.93 6.01
C LEU A 183 16.10 14.91 4.48
N ARG A 184 15.37 15.73 3.72
CA ARG A 184 15.56 15.90 2.27
C ARG A 184 16.96 16.46 1.92
N ARG A 185 17.53 17.30 2.78
CA ARG A 185 18.92 17.78 2.64
C ARG A 185 19.94 16.68 2.89
N VAL A 186 19.65 15.74 3.81
CA VAL A 186 20.49 14.56 4.07
C VAL A 186 20.41 13.58 2.90
N HIS A 187 19.21 13.34 2.37
CA HIS A 187 19.00 12.45 1.23
C HIS A 187 17.77 12.85 0.42
N PRO A 188 17.90 13.16 -0.88
CA PRO A 188 16.76 13.62 -1.71
C PRO A 188 15.56 12.65 -1.74
N GLY A 189 15.77 11.34 -1.63
CA GLY A 189 14.71 10.32 -1.58
C GLY A 189 14.29 9.96 -0.14
N ALA A 190 14.40 10.89 0.83
CA ALA A 190 14.02 10.61 2.23
C ALA A 190 12.54 10.26 2.37
N ASP A 191 11.68 10.96 1.66
CA ASP A 191 10.23 10.77 1.74
C ASP A 191 9.82 9.39 1.20
N GLU A 192 10.34 8.99 0.04
CA GLU A 192 10.10 7.67 -0.54
C GLU A 192 10.68 6.55 0.34
N ASN A 193 11.82 6.81 0.98
CA ASN A 193 12.43 5.86 1.90
C ASN A 193 11.56 5.65 3.15
N LEU A 194 11.05 6.72 3.73
CA LEU A 194 10.13 6.67 4.86
C LEU A 194 8.81 5.96 4.47
N LEU A 195 8.25 6.32 3.31
CA LEU A 195 7.03 5.69 2.82
C LEU A 195 7.20 4.17 2.61
N ALA A 196 8.36 3.74 2.11
CA ALA A 196 8.68 2.33 1.91
C ALA A 196 8.73 1.53 3.22
N LEU A 197 9.11 2.14 4.34
CA LEU A 197 9.10 1.50 5.67
C LEU A 197 7.67 1.07 6.09
N ALA A 198 6.66 1.88 5.76
CA ALA A 198 5.28 1.58 6.15
C ALA A 198 4.61 0.52 5.28
N GLN A 199 5.12 0.30 4.09
CA GLN A 199 4.48 -0.60 3.12
C GLN A 199 4.83 -2.06 3.35
N GLU A 200 5.69 -2.37 4.34
CA GLU A 200 6.21 -3.74 4.61
C GLU A 200 6.73 -4.45 3.34
N ARG A 201 6.96 -3.69 2.27
CA ARG A 201 7.54 -4.21 1.05
C ARG A 201 9.04 -4.18 1.22
N PRO A 202 9.71 -5.33 1.22
CA PRO A 202 11.17 -5.34 1.18
C PRO A 202 11.58 -4.52 -0.04
N ARG A 203 12.34 -3.45 0.19
CA ARG A 203 12.94 -2.70 -0.90
C ARG A 203 13.95 -3.60 -1.57
N LEU A 204 13.82 -3.80 -2.86
CA LEU A 204 14.88 -4.44 -3.61
C LEU A 204 16.17 -3.62 -3.42
N PRO A 205 17.31 -4.25 -3.09
CA PRO A 205 18.58 -3.55 -3.07
C PRO A 205 18.76 -2.75 -4.37
N ARG A 206 19.28 -1.52 -4.30
CA ARG A 206 19.41 -0.64 -5.49
C ARG A 206 20.11 -1.32 -6.68
N GLY A 207 21.09 -2.20 -6.39
CA GLY A 207 21.76 -2.99 -7.41
C GLY A 207 20.80 -3.95 -8.11
N LEU A 208 19.96 -4.62 -7.35
CA LEU A 208 18.95 -5.56 -7.83
C LEU A 208 17.86 -4.86 -8.67
N GLU A 209 17.35 -3.73 -8.17
CA GLU A 209 16.37 -2.92 -8.91
C GLU A 209 16.94 -2.45 -10.26
N ARG A 210 18.21 -2.00 -10.28
CA ARG A 210 18.89 -1.60 -11.51
C ARG A 210 19.01 -2.78 -12.48
N SER A 211 19.51 -3.93 -12.00
CA SER A 211 19.67 -5.14 -12.83
C SER A 211 18.34 -5.60 -13.43
N LEU A 212 17.24 -5.55 -12.65
CA LEU A 212 15.91 -5.90 -13.15
C LEU A 212 15.40 -4.87 -14.17
N VAL A 213 15.60 -3.56 -13.93
CA VAL A 213 15.20 -2.51 -14.88
C VAL A 213 15.99 -2.62 -16.19
N GLU A 214 17.31 -2.86 -16.13
CA GLU A 214 18.14 -3.09 -17.32
C GLU A 214 17.69 -4.34 -18.09
N LEU A 215 17.39 -5.42 -17.37
CA LEU A 215 16.89 -6.66 -17.97
C LEU A 215 15.55 -6.45 -18.68
N LEU A 216 14.58 -5.78 -18.03
CA LEU A 216 13.24 -5.53 -18.55
C LEU A 216 13.22 -4.49 -19.68
N SER A 217 14.14 -3.53 -19.70
CA SER A 217 14.22 -2.49 -20.73
C SER A 217 14.98 -2.94 -21.99
N SER A 218 15.73 -4.04 -21.92
CA SER A 218 16.46 -4.59 -23.07
C SER A 218 15.49 -5.10 -24.13
N ARG A 219 15.78 -4.84 -25.41
CA ARG A 219 15.01 -5.36 -26.55
C ARG A 219 15.76 -6.47 -27.31
N ASP A 220 16.96 -6.84 -26.85
CA ASP A 220 17.81 -7.80 -27.54
C ASP A 220 17.68 -9.18 -26.90
N GLY A 221 17.29 -10.18 -27.65
CA GLY A 221 17.37 -11.62 -27.39
C GLY A 221 17.21 -12.10 -25.94
N THR A 222 17.92 -13.17 -25.62
CA THR A 222 18.01 -13.68 -24.24
C THR A 222 19.02 -12.88 -23.44
N LYS A 223 18.63 -12.40 -22.25
CA LYS A 223 19.50 -11.72 -21.28
C LYS A 223 19.33 -12.28 -19.88
N GLU A 224 20.41 -12.28 -19.13
CA GLU A 224 20.47 -12.78 -17.77
C GLU A 224 20.99 -11.69 -16.82
N ALA A 225 20.49 -11.70 -15.58
CA ALA A 225 20.99 -10.86 -14.51
C ALA A 225 21.06 -11.67 -13.21
N ASP A 226 22.22 -11.63 -12.55
CA ASP A 226 22.38 -12.18 -11.20
C ASP A 226 21.69 -11.23 -10.21
N LEU A 227 20.71 -11.77 -9.48
CA LEU A 227 19.95 -11.04 -8.48
C LEU A 227 20.54 -11.18 -7.07
N GLY A 228 21.64 -11.93 -6.92
CA GLY A 228 22.25 -12.27 -5.64
C GLY A 228 21.55 -13.41 -4.91
N GLY A 229 22.20 -13.94 -3.88
CA GLY A 229 21.64 -15.05 -3.08
C GLY A 229 21.44 -16.36 -3.84
N GLY A 230 22.08 -16.53 -5.00
CA GLY A 230 21.92 -17.72 -5.85
C GLY A 230 20.72 -17.64 -6.81
N VAL A 231 20.05 -16.50 -6.89
CA VAL A 231 18.91 -16.27 -7.81
C VAL A 231 19.36 -15.52 -9.03
N ARG A 232 18.97 -15.98 -10.21
CA ARG A 232 19.25 -15.39 -11.51
C ARG A 232 17.93 -15.10 -12.24
N ALA A 233 17.79 -13.93 -12.83
CA ALA A 233 16.69 -13.61 -13.72
C ALA A 233 17.12 -13.85 -15.16
N VAL A 234 16.33 -14.59 -15.91
CA VAL A 234 16.54 -14.86 -17.35
C VAL A 234 15.35 -14.29 -18.09
N ARG A 235 15.62 -13.35 -19.00
CA ARG A 235 14.60 -12.83 -19.90
C ARG A 235 14.82 -13.42 -21.29
N GLU A 236 13.78 -14.04 -21.81
CA GLU A 236 13.69 -14.52 -23.18
C GLU A 236 12.54 -13.83 -23.89
N TYR A 237 12.85 -12.92 -24.83
CA TYR A 237 11.86 -12.09 -25.52
C TYR A 237 10.91 -11.35 -24.56
N GLU A 238 9.65 -11.76 -24.44
CA GLU A 238 8.64 -11.17 -23.55
C GLU A 238 8.46 -11.95 -22.23
N THR A 239 9.19 -13.04 -22.06
CA THR A 239 9.11 -13.90 -20.87
C THR A 239 10.26 -13.61 -19.92
N LEU A 240 9.97 -13.39 -18.63
CA LEU A 240 10.94 -13.28 -17.57
C LEU A 240 10.80 -14.51 -16.67
N ARG A 241 11.88 -15.27 -16.50
CA ARG A 241 11.98 -16.40 -15.58
C ARG A 241 12.97 -16.10 -14.47
N LEU A 242 12.67 -16.56 -13.27
CA LEU A 242 13.60 -16.55 -12.16
C LEU A 242 14.14 -17.97 -11.99
N GLU A 243 15.44 -18.13 -12.13
CA GLU A 243 16.15 -19.38 -11.91
C GLU A 243 17.04 -19.24 -10.69
N GLY A 244 17.14 -20.29 -9.87
CA GLY A 244 18.05 -20.25 -8.75
C GLY A 244 17.61 -21.09 -7.55
N GLU A 245 18.31 -20.89 -6.43
CA GLU A 245 18.04 -21.57 -5.18
C GLU A 245 17.35 -20.64 -4.18
N ALA A 246 16.15 -20.99 -3.72
CA ALA A 246 15.52 -20.33 -2.58
C ALA A 246 15.94 -21.06 -1.28
N ARG A 247 16.26 -20.30 -0.22
CA ARG A 247 16.59 -20.85 1.10
C ARG A 247 15.44 -20.68 2.07
N TRP A 248 15.13 -21.75 2.79
CA TRP A 248 14.19 -21.75 3.91
C TRP A 248 14.78 -22.54 5.08
N GLY A 249 15.38 -21.86 6.05
CA GLY A 249 16.12 -22.53 7.11
C GLY A 249 17.19 -23.46 6.54
N PRO A 250 17.21 -24.75 6.92
CA PRO A 250 18.17 -25.73 6.39
C PRO A 250 17.83 -26.24 4.97
N TRP A 251 16.74 -25.75 4.37
CA TRP A 251 16.30 -26.22 3.07
C TRP A 251 16.79 -25.31 1.94
N ARG A 252 17.29 -25.91 0.89
CA ARG A 252 17.53 -25.26 -0.40
C ARG A 252 16.53 -25.79 -1.41
N LEU A 253 15.82 -24.90 -2.04
CA LEU A 253 14.88 -25.17 -3.12
C LEU A 253 15.48 -24.61 -4.42
N SER A 254 15.54 -25.43 -5.45
CA SER A 254 16.04 -25.07 -6.78
C SER A 254 15.05 -25.56 -7.83
N GLY A 255 14.97 -24.85 -8.97
CA GLY A 255 14.09 -25.18 -10.07
C GLY A 255 13.46 -23.96 -10.71
N GLU A 256 12.38 -24.17 -11.45
CA GLU A 256 11.59 -23.13 -12.09
C GLU A 256 10.65 -22.50 -11.05
N LEU A 257 11.12 -21.44 -10.37
CA LEU A 257 10.42 -20.80 -9.26
C LEU A 257 9.33 -19.80 -9.67
N ASP A 258 9.10 -19.62 -10.97
CA ASP A 258 8.14 -18.62 -11.46
C ASP A 258 6.70 -18.91 -10.98
N GLY A 259 6.12 -17.93 -10.29
CA GLY A 259 4.80 -18.05 -9.70
C GLY A 259 4.71 -19.00 -8.50
N LEU A 260 5.85 -19.49 -7.97
CA LEU A 260 5.92 -20.29 -6.77
C LEU A 260 6.35 -19.45 -5.58
N GLU A 261 5.69 -19.65 -4.43
CA GLU A 261 6.03 -19.04 -3.15
C GLU A 261 6.34 -20.12 -2.11
N VAL A 262 7.22 -19.80 -1.17
CA VAL A 262 7.50 -20.68 -0.02
C VAL A 262 6.94 -20.02 1.23
N ARG A 263 6.14 -20.78 2.00
CA ARG A 263 5.59 -20.33 3.27
C ARG A 263 5.47 -21.47 4.28
N THR A 264 5.12 -21.15 5.50
CA THR A 264 4.70 -22.14 6.49
C THR A 264 3.28 -22.63 6.20
N ARG A 265 2.95 -23.81 6.73
CA ARG A 265 1.59 -24.36 6.59
C ARG A 265 0.52 -23.48 7.26
N ARG A 266 -0.67 -23.51 6.71
CA ARG A 266 -1.89 -22.92 7.31
C ARG A 266 -2.88 -24.05 7.67
N PRO A 267 -3.75 -23.83 8.67
CA PRO A 267 -4.82 -24.77 8.96
C PRO A 267 -5.68 -24.99 7.71
N GLY A 268 -5.88 -26.26 7.33
CA GLY A 268 -6.68 -26.61 6.16
C GLY A 268 -5.91 -26.82 4.86
N ASP A 269 -4.63 -26.47 4.78
CA ASP A 269 -3.80 -26.71 3.59
C ASP A 269 -3.88 -28.17 3.11
N ARG A 270 -4.05 -28.35 1.79
CA ARG A 270 -4.07 -29.64 1.10
C ARG A 270 -3.12 -29.61 -0.07
N LEU A 271 -2.41 -30.72 -0.30
CA LEU A 271 -1.58 -30.86 -1.49
C LEU A 271 -2.49 -30.97 -2.72
N ALA A 272 -2.18 -30.21 -3.78
CA ALA A 272 -2.89 -30.22 -5.04
C ALA A 272 -3.08 -31.63 -5.59
N GLY A 273 -4.26 -31.93 -6.08
CA GLY A 273 -4.64 -33.26 -6.58
C GLY A 273 -4.80 -34.36 -5.49
N ARG A 274 -4.67 -34.03 -4.19
CA ARG A 274 -4.84 -35.00 -3.10
C ARG A 274 -5.86 -34.54 -2.06
N ARG A 275 -6.63 -35.53 -1.53
CA ARG A 275 -7.62 -35.24 -0.46
C ARG A 275 -6.98 -35.03 0.92
N LYS A 276 -5.74 -35.49 1.11
CA LYS A 276 -5.06 -35.50 2.41
C LYS A 276 -4.54 -34.12 2.77
N LYS A 277 -4.68 -33.71 4.04
CA LYS A 277 -4.17 -32.43 4.53
C LYS A 277 -2.65 -32.45 4.64
N VAL A 278 -2.01 -31.33 4.46
CA VAL A 278 -0.54 -31.17 4.64
C VAL A 278 -0.10 -31.64 6.04
N GLN A 279 -0.88 -31.32 7.06
CA GLN A 279 -0.62 -31.79 8.43
C GLN A 279 -0.52 -33.32 8.51
N ASP A 280 -1.43 -34.02 7.85
CA ASP A 280 -1.47 -35.50 7.89
C ASP A 280 -0.30 -36.09 7.10
N LEU A 281 0.13 -35.45 6.02
CA LEU A 281 1.33 -35.81 5.27
C LEU A 281 2.60 -35.69 6.12
N LEU A 282 2.73 -34.61 6.91
CA LEU A 282 3.85 -34.40 7.82
C LEU A 282 3.86 -35.42 8.98
N VAL A 283 2.66 -35.84 9.45
CA VAL A 283 2.52 -36.88 10.47
C VAL A 283 2.99 -38.24 9.93
N ASP A 284 2.51 -38.60 8.73
CA ASP A 284 2.89 -39.89 8.09
C ASP A 284 4.37 -39.94 7.78
N ALA A 285 4.95 -38.83 7.38
CA ALA A 285 6.41 -38.70 7.16
C ALA A 285 7.21 -38.67 8.47
N LYS A 286 6.56 -38.87 9.63
CA LYS A 286 7.17 -38.89 10.97
C LYS A 286 7.93 -37.60 11.32
N ILE A 287 7.55 -36.48 10.76
CA ILE A 287 8.16 -35.19 11.11
C ILE A 287 7.82 -34.85 12.58
N PRO A 288 8.80 -34.52 13.42
CA PRO A 288 8.57 -34.12 14.81
C PRO A 288 7.57 -32.97 14.95
N ARG A 289 6.68 -33.06 15.95
CA ARG A 289 5.58 -32.08 16.12
C ARG A 289 6.07 -30.63 16.15
N MET A 290 7.19 -30.38 16.85
CA MET A 290 7.79 -29.05 17.00
C MET A 290 8.31 -28.45 15.69
N LEU A 291 8.62 -29.26 14.67
CA LEU A 291 9.10 -28.80 13.38
C LEU A 291 7.99 -28.61 12.33
N ARG A 292 6.78 -29.09 12.60
CA ARG A 292 5.70 -29.10 11.58
C ARG A 292 5.16 -27.69 11.27
N ASP A 293 5.19 -26.79 12.25
CA ASP A 293 4.67 -25.43 12.08
C ASP A 293 5.65 -24.52 11.32
N GLU A 294 6.95 -24.86 11.36
CA GLU A 294 8.02 -24.17 10.63
C GLU A 294 8.40 -24.87 9.32
N TRP A 295 7.77 -26.01 9.00
CA TRP A 295 8.10 -26.77 7.80
C TRP A 295 7.71 -26.01 6.55
N PRO A 296 8.65 -25.85 5.56
CA PRO A 296 8.33 -25.14 4.34
C PRO A 296 7.30 -25.89 3.52
N ILE A 297 6.38 -25.15 2.90
CA ILE A 297 5.54 -25.64 1.82
C ILE A 297 5.68 -24.71 0.62
N VAL A 298 5.62 -25.27 -0.58
CA VAL A 298 5.65 -24.51 -1.83
C VAL A 298 4.23 -24.38 -2.34
N VAL A 299 3.84 -23.16 -2.67
CA VAL A 299 2.48 -22.86 -3.14
C VAL A 299 2.53 -22.09 -4.46
N ARG A 300 1.48 -22.25 -5.27
CA ARG A 300 1.18 -21.41 -6.43
C ARG A 300 -0.16 -20.73 -6.15
N GLY A 301 -0.13 -19.44 -5.87
CA GLY A 301 -1.29 -18.75 -5.31
C GLY A 301 -1.72 -19.39 -3.97
N ASP A 302 -2.96 -19.87 -3.87
CA ASP A 302 -3.46 -20.55 -2.66
C ASP A 302 -3.26 -22.07 -2.64
N GLU A 303 -2.77 -22.65 -3.73
CA GLU A 303 -2.66 -24.09 -3.90
C GLU A 303 -1.29 -24.62 -3.47
N VAL A 304 -1.24 -25.61 -2.57
CA VAL A 304 0.02 -26.24 -2.14
C VAL A 304 0.47 -27.23 -3.22
N VAL A 305 1.63 -26.97 -3.85
CA VAL A 305 2.18 -27.79 -4.92
C VAL A 305 3.29 -28.72 -4.46
N ALA A 306 3.99 -28.38 -3.36
CA ALA A 306 4.97 -29.28 -2.78
C ALA A 306 5.12 -29.10 -1.26
N VAL A 307 5.45 -30.19 -0.59
CA VAL A 307 5.91 -30.27 0.81
C VAL A 307 7.30 -30.86 0.78
N PRO A 308 8.37 -30.05 0.84
CA PRO A 308 9.76 -30.49 0.71
C PRO A 308 10.12 -31.68 1.59
N GLY A 309 10.73 -32.72 1.00
CA GLY A 309 11.07 -33.96 1.68
C GLY A 309 9.91 -34.89 2.00
N VAL A 310 8.67 -34.55 1.64
CA VAL A 310 7.48 -35.32 1.99
C VAL A 310 6.63 -35.69 0.77
N ALA A 311 6.21 -34.71 -0.04
CA ALA A 311 5.35 -34.98 -1.19
C ALA A 311 5.36 -33.81 -2.20
N VAL A 312 5.11 -34.14 -3.48
CA VAL A 312 4.90 -33.20 -4.57
C VAL A 312 3.54 -33.47 -5.21
N ALA A 313 2.90 -32.44 -5.67
CA ALA A 313 1.66 -32.54 -6.44
C ALA A 313 1.93 -33.07 -7.86
N PRO A 314 1.00 -33.82 -8.45
CA PRO A 314 1.12 -34.27 -9.84
C PRO A 314 1.34 -33.10 -10.80
N GLY A 315 2.32 -33.22 -11.71
CA GLY A 315 2.68 -32.18 -12.67
C GLY A 315 3.69 -31.14 -12.18
N TYR A 316 4.19 -31.28 -10.94
CA TYR A 316 5.23 -30.42 -10.37
C TYR A 316 6.51 -31.17 -9.98
N GLU A 317 6.64 -32.44 -10.38
CA GLU A 317 7.73 -33.32 -9.98
C GLU A 317 9.10 -32.78 -10.40
N ASP A 318 9.17 -32.17 -11.58
CA ASP A 318 10.40 -31.59 -12.15
C ASP A 318 10.53 -30.09 -11.90
N ALA A 319 9.47 -29.44 -11.41
CA ALA A 319 9.42 -27.98 -11.26
C ALA A 319 10.19 -27.49 -10.02
N VAL A 320 10.28 -28.31 -8.96
CA VAL A 320 10.94 -27.94 -7.71
C VAL A 320 11.78 -29.11 -7.19
N SER A 321 13.08 -28.92 -7.05
CA SER A 321 13.95 -29.80 -6.32
C SER A 321 14.35 -29.17 -4.98
N TRP A 322 14.66 -29.99 -3.98
CA TRP A 322 15.07 -29.51 -2.66
C TRP A 322 16.15 -30.38 -2.06
N ARG A 323 17.02 -29.74 -1.29
CA ARG A 323 18.04 -30.40 -0.50
C ARG A 323 18.03 -29.81 0.91
N LYS A 324 18.11 -30.69 1.93
CA LYS A 324 18.31 -30.28 3.31
C LYS A 324 19.81 -30.21 3.58
N GLU A 325 20.31 -29.05 4.04
CA GLU A 325 21.69 -28.95 4.53
C GLU A 325 21.76 -29.61 5.91
N GLU A 326 22.68 -30.55 6.09
CA GLU A 326 23.00 -31.06 7.40
C GLU A 326 23.83 -30.03 8.15
N SER A 327 23.39 -29.70 9.38
CA SER A 327 24.05 -28.74 10.29
C SER A 327 25.36 -29.30 10.80
#